data_ec389dabb8216ab0e7c6498a6952be48
#
_entry.id   ec389dabb8216ab0e7c6498a6952be48
#
_cell.length_a   1.000
_cell.length_b   1.000
_cell.length_c   1.000
_cell.angle_alpha   90.00
_cell.angle_beta   90.00
_cell.angle_gamma   90.00
#
_symmetry.space_group_name_H-M   'P 1'
#
loop_
_entity.id
_entity.type
_entity.pdbx_description
1 polymer ?
#
loop_
_entity_poly.entity_id
_entity_poly.type
_entity_poly.pdbx_seq_one_letter_code
_entity_poly.pdbx_strand_id
1 'polypeptide(L)'
;LEKSQFKSDFYQLVNFYQPQINPVYCSIASSIIVLNALNYGEISSQKSEELIKPNGEVAEYKLFTQRGFLNKETDKIKPREVIDYKAQNKDLKYDPGISLSDLSKILSRTYHLKTTLVSVEKNNQKIVEEFRLTLKKVLSDKTRFLLANFNGEILKQKYSGHFSPLVAYDEESDSVLILDVALHKNQWFWTPISDLISAMNTKDNNNYRGYLLVENR
;
A
#
# COMPACT_ATOMS: atom_id res chain seq x y z
N LEU A 1 11.66 15.07 5.88
CA LEU A 1 10.26 15.17 6.30
C LEU A 1 9.95 16.54 6.91
N GLU A 2 10.82 17.09 7.75
CA GLU A 2 10.60 18.40 8.39
C GLU A 2 10.36 19.50 7.34
N LYS A 3 11.18 19.57 6.31
CA LYS A 3 11.14 20.56 5.23
C LYS A 3 10.20 20.19 4.07
N SER A 4 9.69 18.94 4.01
CA SER A 4 8.80 18.53 2.91
C SER A 4 7.51 19.33 2.91
N GLN A 5 7.08 19.73 1.73
CA GLN A 5 5.90 20.57 1.50
C GLN A 5 4.62 19.73 1.49
N PHE A 6 4.68 18.51 0.98
CA PHE A 6 3.55 17.61 0.81
C PHE A 6 3.72 16.39 1.71
N LYS A 7 3.02 16.32 2.84
CA LYS A 7 3.17 15.29 3.88
C LYS A 7 1.92 15.00 4.70
N SER A 8 0.76 15.40 4.20
CA SER A 8 -0.51 15.16 4.92
C SER A 8 -0.73 13.68 5.22
N ASP A 9 -0.40 12.81 4.27
CA ASP A 9 -0.60 11.37 4.36
C ASP A 9 0.30 10.72 5.40
N PHE A 10 1.50 11.26 5.62
CA PHE A 10 2.39 10.75 6.66
C PHE A 10 1.69 10.71 8.02
N TYR A 11 1.11 11.83 8.44
CA TYR A 11 0.47 11.95 9.75
C TYR A 11 -0.77 11.08 9.90
N GLN A 12 -1.44 10.78 8.81
CA GLN A 12 -2.61 9.90 8.83
C GLN A 12 -2.21 8.43 8.84
N LEU A 13 -1.32 8.03 7.93
CA LEU A 13 -0.97 6.63 7.73
C LEU A 13 -0.05 6.08 8.82
N VAL A 14 0.82 6.91 9.40
CA VAL A 14 1.75 6.46 10.46
C VAL A 14 1.03 6.00 11.72
N ASN A 15 -0.15 6.54 12.01
CA ASN A 15 -0.98 6.09 13.14
C ASN A 15 -1.43 4.64 13.01
N PHE A 16 -1.50 4.13 11.79
CA PHE A 16 -1.93 2.77 11.48
C PHE A 16 -0.80 1.89 10.95
N TYR A 17 0.44 2.38 11.02
CA TYR A 17 1.59 1.63 10.53
C TYR A 17 1.74 0.32 11.28
N GLN A 18 1.86 -0.75 10.52
CA GLN A 18 2.24 -2.06 11.00
C GLN A 18 3.09 -2.77 9.93
N PRO A 19 4.20 -3.40 10.33
CA PRO A 19 5.01 -4.16 9.39
C PRO A 19 4.23 -5.37 8.87
N GLN A 20 4.58 -5.83 7.67
CA GLN A 20 4.01 -7.07 7.14
C GLN A 20 4.35 -8.27 8.03
N ILE A 21 3.36 -9.09 8.32
CA ILE A 21 3.50 -10.29 9.19
C ILE A 21 3.92 -11.55 8.41
N ASN A 22 4.00 -11.47 7.10
CA ASN A 22 4.36 -12.56 6.20
C ASN A 22 5.21 -11.98 5.04
N PRO A 23 6.26 -12.67 4.57
CA PRO A 23 7.14 -12.18 3.50
C PRO A 23 6.45 -11.76 2.20
N VAL A 24 5.23 -12.26 1.92
CA VAL A 24 4.45 -11.95 0.71
C VAL A 24 3.25 -11.02 0.97
N TYR A 25 3.14 -10.44 2.17
CA TYR A 25 1.99 -9.60 2.58
C TYR A 25 2.25 -8.10 2.45
N CYS A 26 3.21 -7.65 1.65
CA CYS A 26 3.48 -6.23 1.47
C CYS A 26 2.25 -5.44 0.98
N SER A 27 1.52 -5.96 -0.02
CA SER A 27 0.28 -5.38 -0.52
C SER A 27 -0.84 -5.37 0.53
N ILE A 28 -0.94 -6.44 1.33
CA ILE A 28 -1.91 -6.57 2.41
C ILE A 28 -1.62 -5.56 3.52
N ALA A 29 -0.37 -5.51 4.02
CA ALA A 29 0.02 -4.57 5.06
C ALA A 29 -0.19 -3.12 4.62
N SER A 30 0.23 -2.78 3.40
CA SER A 30 0.00 -1.46 2.81
C SER A 30 -1.50 -1.11 2.72
N SER A 31 -2.33 -2.08 2.32
CA SER A 31 -3.79 -1.88 2.23
C SER A 31 -4.43 -1.69 3.59
N ILE A 32 -4.02 -2.43 4.61
CA ILE A 32 -4.54 -2.31 5.99
C ILE A 32 -4.27 -0.93 6.56
N ILE A 33 -3.08 -0.37 6.32
CA ILE A 33 -2.75 0.99 6.75
C ILE A 33 -3.73 2.00 6.13
N VAL A 34 -3.97 1.90 4.82
CA VAL A 34 -4.88 2.79 4.10
C VAL A 34 -6.33 2.57 4.50
N LEU A 35 -6.77 1.32 4.63
CA LEU A 35 -8.14 0.98 5.05
C LEU A 35 -8.45 1.56 6.43
N ASN A 36 -7.54 1.43 7.38
CA ASN A 36 -7.72 1.98 8.73
C ASN A 36 -7.72 3.52 8.72
N ALA A 37 -6.89 4.15 7.90
CA ALA A 37 -6.85 5.60 7.77
C ALA A 37 -8.12 6.18 7.14
N LEU A 38 -8.68 5.51 6.12
CA LEU A 38 -9.91 5.92 5.45
C LEU A 38 -11.17 5.71 6.31
N ASN A 39 -11.13 4.72 7.18
CA ASN A 39 -12.32 4.21 7.87
C ASN A 39 -12.22 4.31 9.40
N TYR A 40 -11.34 5.13 9.92
CA TYR A 40 -11.22 5.32 11.36
C TYR A 40 -12.55 5.78 11.96
N GLY A 41 -13.10 4.97 12.88
CA GLY A 41 -14.35 5.26 13.58
C GLY A 41 -15.63 4.71 12.94
N GLU A 42 -15.61 4.17 11.72
CA GLU A 42 -16.83 3.77 10.99
C GLU A 42 -17.02 2.26 10.80
N ILE A 43 -16.18 1.37 11.39
CA ILE A 43 -16.02 0.07 10.76
C ILE A 43 -16.47 -1.12 11.55
N SER A 44 -17.08 -2.05 10.81
CA SER A 44 -17.05 -3.48 11.08
C SER A 44 -15.70 -4.07 10.66
N SER A 45 -14.67 -3.95 11.44
CA SER A 45 -13.44 -4.69 11.23
C SER A 45 -13.51 -6.03 11.95
N GLN A 46 -12.56 -6.89 11.64
CA GLN A 46 -12.52 -8.24 12.17
C GLN A 46 -11.91 -8.33 13.58
N LYS A 47 -11.37 -7.24 14.11
CA LYS A 47 -10.83 -7.16 15.45
C LYS A 47 -11.32 -5.89 16.12
N SER A 48 -11.93 -6.06 17.30
CA SER A 48 -12.20 -4.96 18.23
C SER A 48 -11.02 -4.82 19.19
N GLU A 49 -10.67 -3.57 19.48
CA GLU A 49 -9.76 -3.24 20.57
C GLU A 49 -10.56 -2.50 21.65
N GLU A 50 -10.19 -2.72 22.90
CA GLU A 50 -10.81 -2.06 24.03
C GLU A 50 -10.09 -0.75 24.33
N LEU A 51 -10.87 0.30 24.52
CA LEU A 51 -10.41 1.59 25.02
C LEU A 51 -11.06 1.85 26.37
N ILE A 52 -10.26 1.91 27.42
CA ILE A 52 -10.73 2.27 28.75
C ILE A 52 -10.78 3.80 28.85
N LYS A 53 -11.97 4.36 28.95
CA LYS A 53 -12.17 5.80 29.16
C LYS A 53 -11.76 6.21 30.58
N PRO A 54 -11.47 7.51 30.83
CA PRO A 54 -11.10 8.00 32.16
C PRO A 54 -12.14 7.73 33.27
N ASN A 55 -13.41 7.57 32.90
CA ASN A 55 -14.50 7.23 33.81
C ASN A 55 -14.67 5.72 34.07
N GLY A 56 -13.77 4.89 33.52
CA GLY A 56 -13.81 3.44 33.64
C GLY A 56 -14.73 2.72 32.65
N GLU A 57 -15.44 3.44 31.78
CA GLU A 57 -16.21 2.83 30.70
C GLU A 57 -15.29 2.23 29.65
N VAL A 58 -15.71 1.11 29.06
CA VAL A 58 -15.03 0.48 27.94
C VAL A 58 -15.71 0.89 26.65
N ALA A 59 -14.95 1.43 25.72
CA ALA A 59 -15.36 1.63 24.34
C ALA A 59 -14.60 0.68 23.43
N GLU A 60 -15.28 0.12 22.44
CA GLU A 60 -14.65 -0.68 21.40
C GLU A 60 -14.37 0.20 20.17
N TYR A 61 -13.21 0.04 19.59
CA TYR A 61 -12.92 0.52 18.23
C TYR A 61 -12.44 -0.64 17.37
N LYS A 62 -12.74 -0.57 16.10
CA LYS A 62 -12.49 -1.68 15.16
C LYS A 62 -11.43 -1.30 14.17
N LEU A 63 -10.49 -2.22 13.93
CA LEU A 63 -9.41 -2.07 12.96
C LEU A 63 -9.40 -3.23 11.98
N PHE A 64 -9.10 -2.95 10.73
CA PHE A 64 -8.73 -3.99 9.79
C PHE A 64 -7.39 -4.61 10.20
N THR A 65 -7.26 -5.91 9.99
CA THR A 65 -6.03 -6.66 10.30
C THR A 65 -5.51 -7.41 9.09
N GLN A 66 -4.20 -7.61 9.03
CA GLN A 66 -3.60 -8.38 7.93
C GLN A 66 -4.12 -9.82 7.85
N ARG A 67 -4.41 -10.45 9.00
CA ARG A 67 -4.97 -11.81 9.06
C ARG A 67 -6.41 -11.88 8.53
N GLY A 68 -7.14 -10.81 8.68
CA GLY A 68 -8.52 -10.72 8.23
C GLY A 68 -8.71 -10.14 6.83
N PHE A 69 -7.66 -9.62 6.22
CA PHE A 69 -7.74 -9.05 4.88
C PHE A 69 -8.18 -10.08 3.83
N LEU A 70 -7.60 -11.27 3.89
CA LEU A 70 -7.99 -12.38 3.01
C LEU A 70 -9.21 -13.10 3.57
N ASN A 71 -10.27 -13.12 2.79
CA ASN A 71 -11.57 -13.69 3.14
C ASN A 71 -12.21 -14.33 1.90
N LYS A 72 -13.42 -14.90 2.04
CA LYS A 72 -14.12 -15.59 0.95
C LYS A 72 -14.34 -14.73 -0.30
N GLU A 73 -14.49 -13.43 -0.15
CA GLU A 73 -14.68 -12.52 -1.29
C GLU A 73 -13.34 -12.21 -1.99
N THR A 74 -12.28 -12.02 -1.23
CA THR A 74 -10.94 -11.85 -1.82
C THR A 74 -10.46 -13.11 -2.51
N ASP A 75 -10.81 -14.30 -2.00
CA ASP A 75 -10.46 -15.60 -2.58
C ASP A 75 -11.08 -15.81 -3.98
N LYS A 76 -12.19 -15.12 -4.30
CA LYS A 76 -12.78 -15.10 -5.65
C LYS A 76 -11.91 -14.35 -6.68
N ILE A 77 -11.04 -13.46 -6.21
CA ILE A 77 -10.14 -12.64 -7.07
C ILE A 77 -8.77 -13.31 -7.13
N LYS A 78 -8.21 -13.62 -5.99
CA LYS A 78 -6.94 -14.35 -5.86
C LYS A 78 -7.00 -15.25 -4.62
N PRO A 79 -7.02 -16.58 -4.79
CA PRO A 79 -7.11 -17.51 -3.68
C PRO A 79 -5.95 -17.37 -2.71
N ARG A 80 -6.24 -17.40 -1.40
CA ARG A 80 -5.23 -17.32 -0.33
C ARG A 80 -4.12 -18.35 -0.50
N GLU A 81 -4.48 -19.55 -0.90
CA GLU A 81 -3.56 -20.68 -1.10
C GLU A 81 -2.49 -20.39 -2.16
N VAL A 82 -2.77 -19.50 -3.11
CA VAL A 82 -1.84 -19.08 -4.17
C VAL A 82 -0.88 -17.99 -3.68
N ILE A 83 -1.31 -17.21 -2.67
CA ILE A 83 -0.56 -16.06 -2.14
C ILE A 83 0.42 -16.50 -1.05
N ASP A 84 -0.03 -17.41 -0.16
CA ASP A 84 0.71 -17.75 1.06
C ASP A 84 1.78 -18.81 0.81
N TYR A 85 2.98 -18.62 1.35
CA TYR A 85 4.08 -19.59 1.31
C TYR A 85 3.71 -20.97 1.91
N LYS A 86 2.67 -21.04 2.71
CA LYS A 86 2.20 -22.27 3.35
C LYS A 86 1.19 -23.06 2.50
N ALA A 87 0.77 -22.53 1.37
CA ALA A 87 -0.10 -23.24 0.47
C ALA A 87 0.64 -24.45 -0.13
N GLN A 88 0.28 -25.64 0.30
CA GLN A 88 0.89 -26.90 -0.13
C GLN A 88 0.10 -27.61 -1.23
N ASN A 89 -0.87 -26.94 -1.83
CA ASN A 89 -1.62 -27.54 -2.92
C ASN A 89 -0.75 -27.55 -4.19
N LYS A 90 -0.22 -28.73 -4.53
CA LYS A 90 0.66 -28.94 -5.69
C LYS A 90 -0.02 -28.67 -7.04
N ASP A 91 -1.35 -28.65 -7.07
CA ASP A 91 -2.14 -28.42 -8.27
C ASP A 91 -2.36 -26.94 -8.59
N LEU A 92 -2.12 -26.04 -7.62
CA LEU A 92 -2.19 -24.60 -7.81
C LEU A 92 -0.81 -24.06 -8.18
N LYS A 93 -0.74 -23.33 -9.29
CA LYS A 93 0.48 -22.60 -9.65
C LYS A 93 0.72 -21.54 -8.59
N TYR A 94 1.79 -21.71 -7.82
CA TYR A 94 2.20 -20.75 -6.81
C TYR A 94 2.54 -19.40 -7.47
N ASP A 95 1.88 -18.34 -7.01
CA ASP A 95 2.06 -16.97 -7.45
C ASP A 95 2.04 -16.07 -6.21
N PRO A 96 3.21 -15.87 -5.55
CA PRO A 96 3.31 -15.20 -4.26
C PRO A 96 2.92 -13.73 -4.34
N GLY A 97 2.21 -13.26 -3.32
CA GLY A 97 1.76 -11.88 -3.22
C GLY A 97 0.52 -11.60 -4.08
N ILE A 98 0.21 -10.34 -4.24
CA ILE A 98 -0.96 -9.84 -4.97
C ILE A 98 -0.47 -8.87 -6.04
N SER A 99 -0.90 -9.03 -7.28
CA SER A 99 -0.57 -8.12 -8.37
C SER A 99 -1.26 -6.76 -8.19
N LEU A 100 -0.75 -5.71 -8.87
CA LEU A 100 -1.37 -4.37 -8.85
C LEU A 100 -2.84 -4.41 -9.29
N SER A 101 -3.14 -5.19 -10.35
CA SER A 101 -4.51 -5.38 -10.87
C SER A 101 -5.42 -6.10 -9.88
N ASP A 102 -4.93 -7.17 -9.24
CA ASP A 102 -5.75 -7.92 -8.29
C ASP A 102 -5.97 -7.13 -7.00
N LEU A 103 -4.97 -6.39 -6.54
CA LEU A 103 -5.13 -5.49 -5.40
C LEU A 103 -6.19 -4.42 -5.67
N SER A 104 -6.18 -3.81 -6.85
CA SER A 104 -7.22 -2.87 -7.27
C SER A 104 -8.63 -3.49 -7.22
N LYS A 105 -8.78 -4.71 -7.75
CA LYS A 105 -10.06 -5.45 -7.71
C LYS A 105 -10.48 -5.77 -6.28
N ILE A 106 -9.56 -6.22 -5.44
CA ILE A 106 -9.84 -6.53 -4.03
C ILE A 106 -10.33 -5.27 -3.30
N LEU A 107 -9.58 -4.18 -3.38
CA LEU A 107 -9.93 -2.94 -2.69
C LEU A 107 -11.28 -2.38 -3.19
N SER A 108 -11.54 -2.45 -4.49
CA SER A 108 -12.78 -1.90 -5.06
C SER A 108 -14.01 -2.79 -4.85
N ARG A 109 -13.88 -4.10 -4.95
CA ARG A 109 -15.04 -5.03 -4.90
C ARG A 109 -15.33 -5.53 -3.50
N THR A 110 -14.28 -5.86 -2.73
CA THR A 110 -14.44 -6.42 -1.38
C THR A 110 -14.50 -5.33 -0.32
N TYR A 111 -13.67 -4.30 -0.45
CA TYR A 111 -13.59 -3.21 0.54
C TYR A 111 -14.33 -1.94 0.11
N HIS A 112 -15.00 -1.98 -1.05
CA HIS A 112 -15.85 -0.91 -1.56
C HIS A 112 -15.16 0.46 -1.72
N LEU A 113 -13.85 0.49 -1.86
CA LEU A 113 -13.08 1.70 -2.12
C LEU A 113 -13.12 2.06 -3.61
N LYS A 114 -12.93 3.33 -3.92
CA LYS A 114 -12.64 3.75 -5.28
C LYS A 114 -11.14 3.64 -5.52
N THR A 115 -10.75 2.96 -6.60
CA THR A 115 -9.35 2.77 -6.97
C THR A 115 -9.10 3.25 -8.39
N THR A 116 -7.99 3.97 -8.60
CA THR A 116 -7.46 4.28 -9.93
C THR A 116 -6.11 3.62 -10.07
N LEU A 117 -6.02 2.66 -11.00
CA LEU A 117 -4.79 1.95 -11.32
C LEU A 117 -4.02 2.69 -12.42
N VAL A 118 -2.75 2.96 -12.18
CA VAL A 118 -1.84 3.53 -13.16
C VAL A 118 -0.64 2.60 -13.33
N SER A 119 -0.50 2.00 -14.52
CA SER A 119 0.68 1.22 -14.91
C SER A 119 1.74 2.14 -15.49
N VAL A 120 2.99 1.96 -15.07
CA VAL A 120 4.12 2.73 -15.57
C VAL A 120 4.80 1.97 -16.71
N GLU A 121 4.25 2.12 -17.92
CA GLU A 121 4.73 1.40 -19.10
C GLU A 121 5.92 2.08 -19.79
N LYS A 122 6.14 3.36 -19.50
CA LYS A 122 7.22 4.17 -20.05
C LYS A 122 7.95 4.90 -18.95
N ASN A 123 9.26 5.03 -19.10
CA ASN A 123 10.10 5.87 -18.26
C ASN A 123 10.62 7.03 -19.11
N ASN A 124 9.94 8.15 -19.05
CA ASN A 124 10.31 9.38 -19.75
C ASN A 124 9.90 10.61 -18.92
N GLN A 125 10.38 11.78 -19.32
CA GLN A 125 10.15 13.04 -18.61
C GLN A 125 8.66 13.35 -18.41
N LYS A 126 7.82 13.06 -19.39
CA LYS A 126 6.38 13.29 -19.29
C LYS A 126 5.74 12.49 -18.15
N ILE A 127 6.07 11.21 -18.02
CA ILE A 127 5.56 10.35 -16.92
C ILE A 127 6.06 10.83 -15.57
N VAL A 128 7.31 11.24 -15.49
CA VAL A 128 7.90 11.81 -14.26
C VAL A 128 7.13 13.07 -13.83
N GLU A 129 6.85 13.98 -14.75
CA GLU A 129 6.08 15.21 -14.47
C GLU A 129 4.63 14.91 -14.05
N GLU A 130 3.95 14.02 -14.75
CA GLU A 130 2.59 13.60 -14.40
C GLU A 130 2.54 12.97 -13.01
N PHE A 131 3.55 12.20 -12.64
CA PHE A 131 3.65 11.61 -11.32
C PHE A 131 3.92 12.64 -10.23
N ARG A 132 4.80 13.64 -10.46
CA ARG A 132 5.01 14.77 -9.53
C ARG A 132 3.71 15.52 -9.26
N LEU A 133 2.93 15.82 -10.31
CA LEU A 133 1.63 16.47 -10.15
C LEU A 133 0.65 15.60 -9.34
N THR A 134 0.66 14.29 -9.56
CA THR A 134 -0.14 13.35 -8.80
C THR A 134 0.26 13.36 -7.32
N LEU A 135 1.57 13.30 -7.01
CA LEU A 135 2.07 13.36 -5.63
C LEU A 135 1.65 14.63 -4.92
N LYS A 136 1.85 15.80 -5.55
CA LYS A 136 1.46 17.09 -4.97
C LYS A 136 -0.03 17.14 -4.65
N LYS A 137 -0.86 16.68 -5.58
CA LYS A 137 -2.31 16.67 -5.42
C LYS A 137 -2.75 15.72 -4.31
N VAL A 138 -2.24 14.50 -4.29
CA VAL A 138 -2.68 13.47 -3.34
C VAL A 138 -2.13 13.75 -1.96
N LEU A 139 -0.84 14.01 -1.81
CA LEU A 139 -0.20 14.24 -0.52
C LEU A 139 -0.57 15.58 0.16
N SER A 140 -1.41 16.37 -0.48
CA SER A 140 -2.10 17.54 0.11
C SER A 140 -3.56 17.25 0.48
N ASP A 141 -4.09 16.09 0.09
CA ASP A 141 -5.48 15.70 0.27
C ASP A 141 -5.56 14.63 1.37
N LYS A 142 -6.49 14.78 2.29
CA LYS A 142 -6.65 13.86 3.42
C LYS A 142 -7.61 12.68 3.14
N THR A 143 -8.14 12.60 1.93
CA THR A 143 -9.23 11.66 1.56
C THR A 143 -8.78 10.57 0.60
N ARG A 144 -7.53 10.62 0.15
CA ARG A 144 -6.98 9.68 -0.84
C ARG A 144 -5.53 9.38 -0.57
N PHE A 145 -5.09 8.18 -0.90
CA PHE A 145 -3.75 7.67 -0.62
C PHE A 145 -3.14 6.96 -1.82
N LEU A 146 -1.82 6.92 -1.88
CA LEU A 146 -1.05 6.25 -2.93
C LEU A 146 -0.39 4.98 -2.40
N LEU A 147 -0.61 3.87 -3.09
CA LEU A 147 0.11 2.61 -2.90
C LEU A 147 0.98 2.36 -4.13
N ALA A 148 2.29 2.38 -3.97
CA ALA A 148 3.23 2.08 -5.03
C ALA A 148 3.53 0.58 -5.10
N ASN A 149 3.55 0.02 -6.32
CA ASN A 149 4.08 -1.29 -6.64
C ASN A 149 5.35 -1.11 -7.47
N PHE A 150 6.48 -1.57 -6.97
CA PHE A 150 7.79 -1.32 -7.55
C PHE A 150 8.75 -2.50 -7.39
N ASN A 151 9.81 -2.52 -8.18
CA ASN A 151 10.93 -3.45 -7.99
C ASN A 151 11.96 -2.80 -7.04
N GLY A 152 12.07 -3.33 -5.83
CA GLY A 152 12.96 -2.80 -4.81
C GLY A 152 14.44 -2.91 -5.16
N GLU A 153 14.85 -3.91 -5.95
CA GLU A 153 16.25 -4.06 -6.39
C GLU A 153 16.77 -2.85 -7.18
N ILE A 154 15.89 -2.21 -7.97
CA ILE A 154 16.20 -0.97 -8.69
C ILE A 154 16.51 0.16 -7.68
N LEU A 155 15.84 0.16 -6.54
CA LEU A 155 16.05 1.10 -5.44
C LEU A 155 17.13 0.62 -4.45
N LYS A 156 17.92 -0.40 -4.80
CA LYS A 156 18.97 -1.01 -3.97
C LYS A 156 18.45 -1.59 -2.65
N GLN A 157 17.18 -2.01 -2.63
CA GLN A 157 16.55 -2.66 -1.49
C GLN A 157 16.71 -4.19 -1.55
N LYS A 158 16.49 -4.87 -0.41
CA LYS A 158 16.70 -6.32 -0.26
C LYS A 158 15.50 -7.17 -0.70
N TYR A 159 14.70 -6.69 -1.64
CA TYR A 159 13.54 -7.40 -2.19
C TYR A 159 13.32 -7.01 -3.66
N SER A 160 12.65 -7.86 -4.44
CA SER A 160 12.22 -7.57 -5.81
C SER A 160 10.85 -6.88 -5.81
N GLY A 161 9.78 -7.57 -6.19
CA GLY A 161 8.43 -6.99 -6.19
C GLY A 161 7.95 -6.57 -4.80
N HIS A 162 7.48 -5.33 -4.66
CA HIS A 162 7.07 -4.77 -3.37
C HIS A 162 5.93 -3.77 -3.50
N PHE A 163 5.16 -3.65 -2.41
CA PHE A 163 4.15 -2.61 -2.23
C PHE A 163 4.45 -1.83 -0.96
N SER A 164 4.30 -0.51 -1.04
CA SER A 164 4.30 0.36 0.15
C SER A 164 3.53 1.66 -0.10
N PRO A 165 2.95 2.28 0.93
CA PRO A 165 2.36 3.60 0.81
C PRO A 165 3.42 4.68 0.54
N LEU A 166 3.05 5.68 -0.25
CA LEU A 166 3.80 6.92 -0.43
C LEU A 166 3.21 7.99 0.48
N VAL A 167 4.02 8.62 1.33
CA VAL A 167 3.48 9.40 2.44
C VAL A 167 3.94 10.85 2.52
N ALA A 168 5.02 11.21 1.85
CA ALA A 168 5.49 12.59 1.76
C ALA A 168 6.28 12.81 0.48
N TYR A 169 6.25 14.05 -0.05
CA TYR A 169 7.05 14.47 -1.19
C TYR A 169 7.76 15.78 -0.86
N ASP A 170 9.04 15.81 -1.16
CA ASP A 170 9.90 16.98 -1.01
C ASP A 170 10.33 17.47 -2.39
N GLU A 171 9.92 18.69 -2.73
CA GLU A 171 10.21 19.28 -4.06
C GLU A 171 11.68 19.67 -4.22
N GLU A 172 12.35 20.06 -3.13
CA GLU A 172 13.74 20.53 -3.21
C GLU A 172 14.68 19.38 -3.62
N SER A 173 14.48 18.20 -3.03
CA SER A 173 15.26 17.01 -3.36
C SER A 173 14.61 16.14 -4.43
N ASP A 174 13.43 16.51 -4.93
CA ASP A 174 12.59 15.73 -5.86
C ASP A 174 12.43 14.27 -5.42
N SER A 175 12.15 14.06 -4.14
CA SER A 175 12.12 12.74 -3.53
C SER A 175 10.81 12.47 -2.81
N VAL A 176 10.38 11.20 -2.79
CA VAL A 176 9.21 10.73 -2.08
C VAL A 176 9.59 9.80 -0.93
N LEU A 177 8.90 9.93 0.20
CA LEU A 177 9.04 9.04 1.35
C LEU A 177 8.17 7.81 1.17
N ILE A 178 8.80 6.65 1.18
CA ILE A 178 8.15 5.34 1.17
C ILE A 178 7.99 4.86 2.62
N LEU A 179 6.75 4.63 3.04
CA LEU A 179 6.41 4.03 4.33
C LEU A 179 6.55 2.50 4.22
N ASP A 180 7.79 2.03 4.17
CA ASP A 180 8.09 0.63 3.88
C ASP A 180 7.54 -0.32 4.95
N VAL A 181 6.74 -1.29 4.51
CA VAL A 181 6.11 -2.29 5.39
C VAL A 181 7.00 -3.52 5.64
N ALA A 182 8.11 -3.67 4.93
CA ALA A 182 9.07 -4.77 5.11
C ALA A 182 10.12 -4.43 6.17
N LEU A 183 9.71 -4.06 7.38
CA LEU A 183 10.59 -3.64 8.48
C LEU A 183 11.73 -4.63 8.78
N HIS A 184 11.49 -5.92 8.53
CA HIS A 184 12.51 -6.98 8.69
C HIS A 184 13.63 -6.93 7.63
N LYS A 185 13.49 -6.08 6.60
CA LYS A 185 14.48 -5.89 5.53
C LYS A 185 15.00 -4.46 5.46
N ASN A 186 14.12 -3.47 5.58
CA ASN A 186 14.43 -2.07 5.40
C ASN A 186 13.66 -1.20 6.40
N GLN A 187 14.16 0.03 6.59
CA GLN A 187 13.42 1.11 7.24
C GLN A 187 12.67 1.94 6.18
N TRP A 188 11.85 2.90 6.62
CA TRP A 188 11.29 3.94 5.73
C TRP A 188 12.42 4.71 5.06
N PHE A 189 12.27 5.03 3.79
CA PHE A 189 13.34 5.67 3.05
C PHE A 189 12.82 6.65 2.01
N TRP A 190 13.62 7.66 1.75
CA TRP A 190 13.43 8.59 0.66
C TRP A 190 14.03 8.04 -0.63
N THR A 191 13.34 8.24 -1.74
CA THR A 191 13.84 7.87 -3.06
C THR A 191 13.54 8.97 -4.07
N PRO A 192 14.48 9.32 -4.98
CA PRO A 192 14.21 10.22 -6.09
C PRO A 192 13.05 9.72 -6.94
N ILE A 193 12.25 10.66 -7.45
CA ILE A 193 11.08 10.31 -8.28
C ILE A 193 11.50 9.55 -9.53
N SER A 194 12.62 9.93 -10.18
CA SER A 194 13.16 9.23 -11.35
C SER A 194 13.46 7.75 -11.06
N ASP A 195 14.01 7.47 -9.88
CA ASP A 195 14.37 6.11 -9.47
C ASP A 195 13.12 5.29 -9.17
N LEU A 196 12.12 5.87 -8.49
CA LEU A 196 10.85 5.20 -8.25
C LEU A 196 10.10 4.92 -9.56
N ILE A 197 10.07 5.84 -10.51
CA ILE A 197 9.49 5.62 -11.84
C ILE A 197 10.24 4.47 -12.55
N SER A 198 11.56 4.44 -12.48
CA SER A 198 12.36 3.33 -13.04
C SER A 198 12.03 1.99 -12.38
N ALA A 199 11.83 1.98 -11.07
CA ALA A 199 11.44 0.79 -10.32
C ALA A 199 10.00 0.33 -10.62
N MET A 200 9.08 1.25 -10.89
CA MET A 200 7.72 0.97 -11.34
C MET A 200 7.66 0.55 -12.81
N ASN A 201 8.57 1.05 -13.66
CA ASN A 201 8.69 0.65 -15.07
C ASN A 201 9.31 -0.75 -15.24
N THR A 202 8.91 -1.68 -14.41
CA THR A 202 9.30 -3.08 -14.45
C THR A 202 8.07 -3.97 -14.51
N LYS A 203 8.23 -5.20 -14.97
CA LYS A 203 7.10 -6.13 -15.07
C LYS A 203 6.99 -7.03 -13.85
N ASP A 204 5.75 -7.31 -13.50
CA ASP A 204 5.32 -8.37 -12.61
C ASP A 204 4.55 -9.39 -13.45
N ASN A 205 5.18 -10.52 -13.72
CA ASN A 205 4.75 -11.40 -14.80
C ASN A 205 4.65 -10.64 -16.14
N ASN A 206 3.46 -10.52 -16.73
CA ASN A 206 3.24 -9.86 -18.01
C ASN A 206 2.79 -8.39 -17.89
N ASN A 207 2.49 -7.91 -16.67
CA ASN A 207 1.95 -6.58 -16.43
C ASN A 207 3.01 -5.64 -15.87
N TYR A 208 2.98 -4.38 -16.27
CA TYR A 208 3.82 -3.38 -15.65
C TYR A 208 3.36 -3.08 -14.23
N ARG A 209 4.33 -2.79 -13.36
CA ARG A 209 4.11 -2.20 -12.05
C ARG A 209 3.66 -0.74 -12.19
N GLY A 210 3.41 -0.09 -11.08
CA GLY A 210 2.94 1.28 -11.05
C GLY A 210 2.37 1.62 -9.69
N TYR A 211 1.22 2.28 -9.65
CA TYR A 211 0.60 2.68 -8.38
C TYR A 211 -0.93 2.61 -8.42
N LEU A 212 -1.51 2.52 -7.23
CA LEU A 212 -2.94 2.71 -7.00
C LEU A 212 -3.17 4.02 -6.28
N LEU A 213 -4.09 4.83 -6.79
CA LEU A 213 -4.77 5.85 -6.03
C LEU A 213 -5.98 5.19 -5.36
N VAL A 214 -6.11 5.36 -4.05
CA VAL A 214 -7.16 4.75 -3.23
C VAL A 214 -7.90 5.84 -2.47
N GLU A 215 -9.22 5.88 -2.57
CA GLU A 215 -10.08 6.87 -1.91
C GLU A 215 -11.41 6.23 -1.49
N ASN A 216 -12.13 6.84 -0.56
CA ASN A 216 -13.51 6.45 -0.27
C ASN A 216 -14.41 6.68 -1.49
N ARG A 217 -15.51 5.92 -1.57
CA ARG A 217 -16.56 6.12 -2.60
C ARG A 217 -17.38 7.35 -2.31
#